data_1cf55d92ca89b02afd8123bd7836ab7a
#
_entry.id   1cf55d92ca89b02afd8123bd7836ab7a
#
_cell.length_a   1.000
_cell.length_b   1.000
_cell.length_c   1.000
_cell.angle_alpha   90.00
_cell.angle_beta   90.00
_cell.angle_gamma   90.00
#
_symmetry.space_group_name_H-M   'P 1'
#
loop_
_entity.id
_entity.type
_entity.pdbx_description
1 polymer ?
#
loop_
_entity_poly.entity_id
_entity_poly.type
_entity_poly.pdbx_seq_one_letter_code
_entity_poly.pdbx_strand_id
1 'polypeptide(L)'
;RFLFYLDFVLTLVIVGTLAGLLYGRGFRRRSARFDLVGFVLLAVLLLGLQTLLNMGNDFDWLDSPFLQAIAVVLLVAFPCFVIWELGERHPTLDLRLFMHRNFVIGVISLTLGFFSIQGLLSLLIVQIQLILGYSSKLAGLALLPLVLLGAPAIAVMHILCKYIDARWLICLNSLGFAWTFYWLGLYDDPHSYEELFWPMLVEGIFLGSFFTPVTVLTLHGLSGPLIMRAAEVANLLRVAAGAFGITFQGIVLFRRIHFHQLHLADHFGGRQSISFDPMGQLTAKLSAAGLSQAQIQAKLGLLIRQEAAILGLNDAFLVASVLFVGLGILVWFAHPTHLPVAPAPADELREMRAEERMEEVP
;
A
#
# COMPACT_ATOMS: atom_id res chain seq x y z
N ARG A 1 -19.60 12.94 8.43
CA ARG A 1 -19.41 13.93 9.51
C ARG A 1 -19.25 13.25 10.87
N PHE A 2 -20.09 12.26 11.24
CA PHE A 2 -20.02 11.55 12.52
C PHE A 2 -18.66 10.88 12.78
N LEU A 3 -18.04 10.25 11.79
CA LEU A 3 -16.72 9.63 11.90
C LEU A 3 -15.64 10.63 12.32
N PHE A 4 -15.62 11.82 11.74
CA PHE A 4 -14.65 12.86 12.12
C PHE A 4 -14.81 13.34 13.56
N TYR A 5 -16.05 13.41 14.07
CA TYR A 5 -16.28 13.73 15.50
C TYR A 5 -15.79 12.59 16.40
N LEU A 6 -16.02 11.34 16.01
CA LEU A 6 -15.53 10.18 16.75
C LEU A 6 -14.01 10.17 16.83
N ASP A 7 -13.32 10.34 15.67
CA ASP A 7 -11.87 10.42 15.60
C ASP A 7 -11.32 11.58 16.43
N PHE A 8 -11.98 12.73 16.41
CA PHE A 8 -11.59 13.88 17.21
C PHE A 8 -11.64 13.58 18.71
N VAL A 9 -12.74 12.97 19.19
CA VAL A 9 -12.89 12.58 20.60
C VAL A 9 -11.84 11.54 21.00
N LEU A 10 -11.63 10.51 20.17
CA LEU A 10 -10.60 9.49 20.43
C LEU A 10 -9.20 10.10 20.47
N THR A 11 -8.89 11.00 19.56
CA THR A 11 -7.60 11.72 19.54
C THR A 11 -7.42 12.54 20.81
N LEU A 12 -8.44 13.26 21.27
CA LEU A 12 -8.37 14.01 22.54
C LEU A 12 -8.13 13.10 23.74
N VAL A 13 -8.78 11.94 23.80
CA VAL A 13 -8.57 10.95 24.87
C VAL A 13 -7.14 10.42 24.83
N ILE A 14 -6.62 10.07 23.65
CA ILE A 14 -5.23 9.60 23.50
C ILE A 14 -4.23 10.68 23.90
N VAL A 15 -4.40 11.91 23.42
CA VAL A 15 -3.53 13.04 23.79
C VAL A 15 -3.58 13.32 25.29
N GLY A 16 -4.77 13.31 25.89
CA GLY A 16 -4.95 13.54 27.33
C GLY A 16 -4.29 12.45 28.18
N THR A 17 -4.45 11.18 27.80
CA THR A 17 -3.81 10.04 28.49
C THR A 17 -2.29 10.07 28.34
N LEU A 18 -1.78 10.33 27.14
CA LEU A 18 -0.33 10.49 26.90
C LEU A 18 0.24 11.67 27.70
N ALA A 19 -0.41 12.82 27.67
CA ALA A 19 0.02 13.99 28.44
C ALA A 19 0.06 13.69 29.95
N GLY A 20 -0.95 12.98 30.48
CA GLY A 20 -0.99 12.54 31.87
C GLY A 20 0.10 11.56 32.25
N LEU A 21 0.39 10.57 31.39
CA LEU A 21 1.44 9.56 31.61
C LEU A 21 2.85 10.15 31.48
N LEU A 22 3.02 11.17 30.64
CA LEU A 22 4.30 11.84 30.43
C LEU A 22 4.53 13.02 31.36
N TYR A 23 3.49 13.45 32.10
CA TYR A 23 3.59 14.55 33.06
C TYR A 23 4.57 14.19 34.17
N GLY A 24 5.56 15.06 34.40
CA GLY A 24 6.58 14.86 35.44
C GLY A 24 7.78 13.97 35.03
N ARG A 25 7.74 13.31 33.86
CA ARG A 25 8.92 12.69 33.30
C ARG A 25 9.71 13.78 32.57
N GLY A 26 10.80 14.26 33.21
CA GLY A 26 11.65 15.32 32.67
C GLY A 26 12.18 14.96 31.28
N PHE A 27 11.44 15.35 30.25
CA PHE A 27 11.98 15.34 28.90
C PHE A 27 13.08 16.40 28.85
N ARG A 28 14.35 15.97 28.81
CA ARG A 28 15.42 16.87 28.37
C ARG A 28 15.01 17.34 26.97
N ARG A 29 14.64 18.60 26.83
CA ARG A 29 14.45 19.26 25.54
C ARG A 29 15.79 19.26 24.84
N ARG A 30 16.06 18.24 24.03
CA ARG A 30 17.09 18.37 23.01
C ARG A 30 16.56 19.41 22.02
N SER A 31 17.26 20.51 21.89
CA SER A 31 17.02 21.50 20.83
C SER A 31 17.49 20.90 19.50
N ALA A 32 16.73 19.94 18.97
CA ALA A 32 17.00 19.46 17.61
C ALA A 32 16.67 20.58 16.64
N ARG A 33 17.62 20.99 15.82
CA ARG A 33 17.37 21.92 14.72
C ARG A 33 16.50 21.17 13.71
N PHE A 34 15.31 21.70 13.46
CA PHE A 34 14.39 21.16 12.48
C PHE A 34 14.87 21.54 11.07
N ASP A 35 15.05 20.56 10.20
CA ASP A 35 15.38 20.77 8.79
C ASP A 35 14.15 21.19 8.00
N LEU A 36 13.87 22.49 7.98
CA LEU A 36 12.71 23.05 7.27
C LEU A 36 12.85 22.87 5.74
N VAL A 37 14.07 22.96 5.19
CA VAL A 37 14.30 22.89 3.74
C VAL A 37 14.08 21.45 3.24
N GLY A 38 14.70 20.46 3.91
CA GLY A 38 14.47 19.04 3.60
C GLY A 38 13.00 18.66 3.73
N PHE A 39 12.33 19.14 4.79
CA PHE A 39 10.89 18.89 4.99
C PHE A 39 10.02 19.48 3.87
N VAL A 40 10.28 20.73 3.44
CA VAL A 40 9.50 21.37 2.36
C VAL A 40 9.77 20.66 1.03
N LEU A 41 11.02 20.31 0.71
CA LEU A 41 11.34 19.56 -0.50
C LEU A 41 10.66 18.19 -0.52
N LEU A 42 10.69 17.47 0.60
CA LEU A 42 10.00 16.19 0.75
C LEU A 42 8.48 16.34 0.59
N ALA A 43 7.89 17.37 1.20
CA ALA A 43 6.47 17.66 1.06
C ALA A 43 6.09 17.95 -0.40
N VAL A 44 6.90 18.75 -1.11
CA VAL A 44 6.70 19.03 -2.55
C VAL A 44 6.77 17.74 -3.36
N LEU A 45 7.72 16.86 -3.08
CA LEU A 45 7.87 15.58 -3.78
C LEU A 45 6.66 14.66 -3.53
N LEU A 46 6.26 14.48 -2.28
CA LEU A 46 5.15 13.57 -1.93
C LEU A 46 3.82 14.11 -2.45
N LEU A 47 3.51 15.40 -2.20
CA LEU A 47 2.27 16.03 -2.64
C LEU A 47 2.21 16.15 -4.16
N GLY A 48 3.32 16.54 -4.81
CA GLY A 48 3.38 16.66 -6.25
C GLY A 48 3.18 15.30 -6.94
N LEU A 49 3.86 14.25 -6.46
CA LEU A 49 3.70 12.90 -7.00
C LEU A 49 2.27 12.38 -6.78
N GLN A 50 1.70 12.59 -5.59
CA GLN A 50 0.32 12.19 -5.30
C GLN A 50 -0.69 12.93 -6.18
N THR A 51 -0.49 14.22 -6.42
CA THR A 51 -1.34 15.02 -7.31
C THR A 51 -1.24 14.53 -8.75
N LEU A 52 -0.03 14.28 -9.24
CA LEU A 52 0.22 13.76 -10.59
C LEU A 52 -0.46 12.41 -10.81
N LEU A 53 -0.36 11.50 -9.83
CA LEU A 53 -1.00 10.19 -9.91
C LEU A 53 -2.53 10.29 -9.82
N ASN A 54 -3.08 11.08 -8.90
CA ASN A 54 -4.53 11.19 -8.72
C ASN A 54 -5.22 11.87 -9.91
N MET A 55 -4.60 12.91 -10.47
CA MET A 55 -5.19 13.70 -11.53
C MET A 55 -4.80 13.22 -12.93
N GLY A 56 -3.89 12.24 -13.04
CA GLY A 56 -3.36 11.77 -14.31
C GLY A 56 -4.43 11.30 -15.28
N ASN A 57 -5.38 10.50 -14.81
CA ASN A 57 -6.47 10.00 -15.67
C ASN A 57 -7.50 11.07 -16.05
N ASP A 58 -7.70 12.09 -15.21
CA ASP A 58 -8.70 13.14 -15.46
C ASP A 58 -8.19 14.20 -16.43
N PHE A 59 -6.88 14.39 -16.52
CA PHE A 59 -6.22 15.42 -17.33
C PHE A 59 -5.31 14.84 -18.42
N ASP A 60 -5.54 13.61 -18.85
CA ASP A 60 -4.78 12.92 -19.91
C ASP A 60 -3.25 12.95 -19.69
N TRP A 61 -2.83 12.84 -18.42
CA TRP A 61 -1.42 12.77 -18.02
C TRP A 61 -0.59 13.96 -18.51
N LEU A 62 0.47 13.68 -19.26
CA LEU A 62 1.41 14.71 -19.73
C LEU A 62 0.88 15.58 -20.89
N ASP A 63 -0.35 15.40 -21.35
CA ASP A 63 -0.96 16.28 -22.33
C ASP A 63 -1.51 17.57 -21.69
N SER A 64 -1.71 17.57 -20.37
CA SER A 64 -2.10 18.73 -19.61
C SER A 64 -0.91 19.61 -19.23
N PRO A 65 -0.91 20.92 -19.56
CA PRO A 65 0.15 21.85 -19.12
C PRO A 65 0.31 21.93 -17.61
N PHE A 66 -0.78 21.72 -16.85
CA PHE A 66 -0.75 21.68 -15.39
C PHE A 66 0.07 20.50 -14.86
N LEU A 67 -0.19 19.30 -15.39
CA LEU A 67 0.57 18.10 -14.96
C LEU A 67 2.01 18.10 -15.47
N GLN A 68 2.26 18.68 -16.65
CA GLN A 68 3.63 18.93 -17.13
C GLN A 68 4.40 19.82 -16.16
N ALA A 69 3.78 20.92 -15.69
CA ALA A 69 4.43 21.81 -14.72
C ALA A 69 4.76 21.07 -13.40
N ILE A 70 3.84 20.23 -12.87
CA ILE A 70 4.10 19.41 -11.70
C ILE A 70 5.25 18.42 -11.97
N ALA A 71 5.24 17.75 -13.11
CA ALA A 71 6.31 16.80 -13.46
C ALA A 71 7.68 17.49 -13.53
N VAL A 72 7.76 18.70 -14.10
CA VAL A 72 9.00 19.50 -14.12
C VAL A 72 9.44 19.88 -12.71
N VAL A 73 8.50 20.33 -11.86
CA VAL A 73 8.80 20.63 -10.45
C VAL A 73 9.35 19.40 -9.73
N LEU A 74 8.76 18.23 -9.91
CA LEU A 74 9.23 16.97 -9.32
C LEU A 74 10.62 16.58 -9.82
N LEU A 75 10.86 16.73 -11.13
CA LEU A 75 12.15 16.42 -11.76
C LEU A 75 13.28 17.30 -11.20
N VAL A 76 13.00 18.56 -10.87
CA VAL A 76 13.96 19.49 -10.27
C VAL A 76 14.06 19.28 -8.75
N ALA A 77 12.93 19.12 -8.07
CA ALA A 77 12.89 18.98 -6.61
C ALA A 77 13.59 17.71 -6.13
N PHE A 78 13.52 16.61 -6.88
CA PHE A 78 14.12 15.33 -6.47
C PHE A 78 15.66 15.40 -6.34
N PRO A 79 16.43 15.83 -7.34
CA PRO A 79 17.88 15.98 -7.16
C PRO A 79 18.25 17.05 -6.12
N CYS A 80 17.49 18.15 -6.02
CA CYS A 80 17.69 19.15 -4.98
C CYS A 80 17.51 18.53 -3.58
N PHE A 81 16.48 17.71 -3.39
CA PHE A 81 16.24 16.99 -2.14
C PHE A 81 17.40 16.06 -1.80
N VAL A 82 17.84 15.23 -2.75
CA VAL A 82 18.92 14.27 -2.52
C VAL A 82 20.23 15.00 -2.15
N ILE A 83 20.59 16.07 -2.88
CA ILE A 83 21.80 16.84 -2.60
C ILE A 83 21.71 17.51 -1.23
N TRP A 84 20.56 18.07 -0.88
CA TRP A 84 20.33 18.70 0.42
C TRP A 84 20.47 17.72 1.57
N GLU A 85 19.75 16.56 1.52
CA GLU A 85 19.76 15.54 2.58
C GLU A 85 21.13 14.88 2.79
N LEU A 86 21.94 14.75 1.74
CA LEU A 86 23.32 14.26 1.86
C LEU A 86 24.27 15.27 2.51
N GLY A 87 23.97 16.56 2.39
CA GLY A 87 24.81 17.65 2.93
C GLY A 87 24.41 18.09 4.35
N GLU A 88 23.17 17.83 4.78
CA GLU A 88 22.65 18.30 6.06
C GLU A 88 23.12 17.40 7.22
N ARG A 89 23.40 18.03 8.37
CA ARG A 89 23.84 17.32 9.60
C ARG A 89 22.67 16.64 10.32
N HIS A 90 21.48 17.21 10.23
CA HIS A 90 20.26 16.70 10.84
C HIS A 90 19.17 16.54 9.77
N PRO A 91 19.37 15.59 8.81
CA PRO A 91 18.46 15.44 7.68
C PRO A 91 17.08 14.99 8.12
N THR A 92 16.04 15.41 7.39
CA THR A 92 14.67 14.95 7.58
C THR A 92 14.55 13.46 7.24
N LEU A 93 15.28 13.00 6.20
CA LEU A 93 15.36 11.62 5.77
C LEU A 93 16.82 11.19 5.63
N ASP A 94 17.32 10.42 6.59
CA ASP A 94 18.72 10.01 6.60
C ASP A 94 19.02 9.01 5.47
N LEU A 95 19.50 9.53 4.34
CA LEU A 95 19.83 8.72 3.16
C LEU A 95 21.01 7.77 3.39
N ARG A 96 21.83 8.00 4.41
CA ARG A 96 22.96 7.13 4.75
C ARG A 96 22.51 5.76 5.23
N LEU A 97 21.27 5.64 5.76
CA LEU A 97 20.67 4.38 6.13
C LEU A 97 20.53 3.41 4.94
N PHE A 98 20.41 3.95 3.74
CA PHE A 98 20.31 3.13 2.51
C PHE A 98 21.65 2.47 2.12
N MET A 99 22.74 2.74 2.81
CA MET A 99 23.99 1.98 2.67
C MET A 99 23.91 0.62 3.40
N HIS A 100 22.99 0.46 4.36
CA HIS A 100 22.81 -0.80 5.08
C HIS A 100 21.90 -1.73 4.29
N ARG A 101 22.41 -2.87 3.84
CA ARG A 101 21.71 -3.81 2.96
C ARG A 101 20.39 -4.30 3.52
N ASN A 102 20.34 -4.68 4.81
CA ASN A 102 19.11 -5.16 5.45
C ASN A 102 18.07 -4.04 5.57
N PHE A 103 18.52 -2.82 5.85
CA PHE A 103 17.62 -1.66 5.87
C PHE A 103 16.98 -1.42 4.51
N VAL A 104 17.77 -1.40 3.43
CA VAL A 104 17.26 -1.20 2.06
C VAL A 104 16.22 -2.25 1.70
N ILE A 105 16.56 -3.53 1.85
CA ILE A 105 15.66 -4.62 1.48
C ILE A 105 14.41 -4.64 2.37
N GLY A 106 14.59 -4.38 3.67
CA GLY A 106 13.48 -4.29 4.61
C GLY A 106 12.55 -3.11 4.32
N VAL A 107 13.09 -1.91 4.04
CA VAL A 107 12.28 -0.73 3.70
C VAL A 107 11.59 -0.92 2.35
N ILE A 108 12.24 -1.47 1.34
CA ILE A 108 11.59 -1.78 0.05
C ILE A 108 10.45 -2.78 0.27
N SER A 109 10.69 -3.85 1.04
CA SER A 109 9.65 -4.84 1.35
C SER A 109 8.49 -4.21 2.13
N LEU A 110 8.79 -3.36 3.11
CA LEU A 110 7.80 -2.66 3.91
C LEU A 110 6.94 -1.70 3.08
N THR A 111 7.59 -0.88 2.24
CA THR A 111 6.93 0.15 1.44
C THR A 111 6.11 -0.45 0.31
N LEU A 112 6.68 -1.37 -0.49
CA LEU A 112 5.95 -2.03 -1.58
C LEU A 112 4.87 -2.98 -1.06
N GLY A 113 5.11 -3.66 0.06
CA GLY A 113 4.09 -4.48 0.71
C GLY A 113 2.92 -3.64 1.20
N PHE A 114 3.18 -2.52 1.88
CA PHE A 114 2.13 -1.62 2.36
C PHE A 114 1.40 -0.90 1.21
N PHE A 115 2.12 -0.53 0.17
CA PHE A 115 1.57 -0.03 -1.09
C PHE A 115 0.51 -0.99 -1.65
N SER A 116 0.84 -2.28 -1.76
CA SER A 116 -0.08 -3.29 -2.28
C SER A 116 -1.24 -3.58 -1.32
N ILE A 117 -0.97 -3.67 -0.02
CA ILE A 117 -2.00 -3.92 1.01
C ILE A 117 -3.05 -2.81 1.02
N GLN A 118 -2.61 -1.55 1.02
CA GLN A 118 -3.55 -0.41 1.05
C GLN A 118 -4.34 -0.29 -0.27
N GLY A 119 -3.69 -0.54 -1.40
CA GLY A 119 -4.36 -0.61 -2.69
C GLY A 119 -5.42 -1.71 -2.72
N LEU A 120 -5.09 -2.90 -2.23
CA LEU A 120 -6.02 -4.02 -2.14
C LEU A 120 -7.22 -3.72 -1.24
N LEU A 121 -6.99 -3.20 -0.03
CA LEU A 121 -8.10 -2.84 0.88
C LEU A 121 -9.08 -1.88 0.20
N SER A 122 -8.56 -0.94 -0.59
CA SER A 122 -9.36 -0.03 -1.40
C SER A 122 -10.18 -0.79 -2.47
N LEU A 123 -9.55 -1.74 -3.18
CA LEU A 123 -10.23 -2.55 -4.21
C LEU A 123 -11.31 -3.47 -3.62
N LEU A 124 -11.06 -4.10 -2.47
CA LEU A 124 -12.06 -4.92 -1.78
C LEU A 124 -13.31 -4.10 -1.41
N ILE A 125 -13.12 -2.87 -0.92
CA ILE A 125 -14.24 -1.98 -0.62
C ILE A 125 -15.03 -1.66 -1.89
N VAL A 126 -14.33 -1.35 -2.99
CA VAL A 126 -14.96 -1.08 -4.30
C VAL A 126 -15.71 -2.32 -4.79
N GLN A 127 -15.13 -3.50 -4.71
CA GLN A 127 -15.75 -4.77 -5.10
C GLN A 127 -17.05 -5.02 -4.32
N ILE A 128 -17.00 -4.92 -3.00
CA ILE A 128 -18.18 -5.14 -2.13
C ILE A 128 -19.30 -4.11 -2.41
N GLN A 129 -18.93 -2.85 -2.68
CA GLN A 129 -19.94 -1.81 -2.96
C GLN A 129 -20.47 -1.87 -4.39
N LEU A 130 -19.58 -2.06 -5.38
CA LEU A 130 -19.94 -1.98 -6.80
C LEU A 130 -20.61 -3.25 -7.30
N ILE A 131 -20.13 -4.43 -6.88
CA ILE A 131 -20.60 -5.73 -7.36
C ILE A 131 -21.73 -6.26 -6.46
N LEU A 132 -21.49 -6.33 -5.14
CA LEU A 132 -22.49 -6.82 -4.19
C LEU A 132 -23.54 -5.76 -3.80
N GLY A 133 -23.37 -4.49 -4.21
CA GLY A 133 -24.33 -3.42 -3.93
C GLY A 133 -24.45 -3.03 -2.46
N TYR A 134 -23.46 -3.35 -1.62
CA TYR A 134 -23.50 -3.05 -0.19
C TYR A 134 -23.34 -1.55 0.07
N SER A 135 -24.07 -1.06 1.07
CA SER A 135 -23.86 0.28 1.59
C SER A 135 -22.46 0.41 2.24
N SER A 136 -21.89 1.61 2.31
CA SER A 136 -20.57 1.85 2.92
C SER A 136 -20.47 1.32 4.36
N LYS A 137 -21.60 1.32 5.12
CA LYS A 137 -21.63 0.75 6.48
C LYS A 137 -21.49 -0.77 6.45
N LEU A 138 -22.22 -1.45 5.57
CA LEU A 138 -22.15 -2.91 5.43
C LEU A 138 -20.81 -3.33 4.85
N ALA A 139 -20.25 -2.58 3.89
CA ALA A 139 -18.94 -2.85 3.34
C ALA A 139 -17.84 -2.79 4.42
N GLY A 140 -17.91 -1.81 5.33
CA GLY A 140 -16.98 -1.75 6.48
C GLY A 140 -17.10 -2.95 7.42
N LEU A 141 -18.32 -3.41 7.69
CA LEU A 141 -18.57 -4.62 8.50
C LEU A 141 -18.12 -5.89 7.77
N ALA A 142 -18.25 -5.93 6.45
CA ALA A 142 -17.81 -7.05 5.63
C ALA A 142 -16.30 -7.28 5.65
N LEU A 143 -15.50 -6.29 6.05
CA LEU A 143 -14.04 -6.41 6.23
C LEU A 143 -13.64 -7.00 7.60
N LEU A 144 -14.57 -7.28 8.51
CA LEU A 144 -14.25 -7.86 9.83
C LEU A 144 -13.43 -9.17 9.77
N PRO A 145 -13.61 -10.08 8.81
CA PRO A 145 -12.80 -11.30 8.70
C PRO A 145 -11.30 -11.04 8.63
N LEU A 146 -10.88 -9.94 7.99
CA LEU A 146 -9.47 -9.52 7.93
C LEU A 146 -8.87 -9.28 9.32
N VAL A 147 -9.64 -8.72 10.24
CA VAL A 147 -9.19 -8.40 11.60
C VAL A 147 -9.26 -9.62 12.51
N LEU A 148 -10.22 -10.52 12.28
CA LEU A 148 -10.52 -11.64 13.16
C LEU A 148 -9.32 -12.57 13.37
N LEU A 149 -8.64 -12.96 12.30
CA LEU A 149 -7.43 -13.79 12.37
C LEU A 149 -6.15 -12.94 12.34
N GLY A 150 -6.22 -11.70 11.89
CA GLY A 150 -5.09 -10.80 11.88
C GLY A 150 -4.54 -10.49 13.28
N ALA A 151 -5.43 -10.22 14.24
CA ALA A 151 -5.04 -9.90 15.60
C ALA A 151 -4.26 -11.04 16.30
N PRO A 152 -4.72 -12.31 16.33
CA PRO A 152 -3.93 -13.42 16.88
C PRO A 152 -2.66 -13.70 16.08
N ALA A 153 -2.67 -13.51 14.74
CA ALA A 153 -1.49 -13.72 13.90
C ALA A 153 -0.32 -12.80 14.27
N ILE A 154 -0.58 -11.57 14.71
CA ILE A 154 0.45 -10.63 15.21
C ILE A 154 1.20 -11.26 16.39
N ALA A 155 0.48 -11.81 17.38
CA ALA A 155 1.07 -12.40 18.57
C ALA A 155 1.91 -13.64 18.24
N VAL A 156 1.39 -14.51 17.38
CA VAL A 156 2.11 -15.70 16.90
C VAL A 156 3.39 -15.30 16.17
N MET A 157 3.29 -14.32 15.27
CA MET A 157 4.44 -13.86 14.48
C MET A 157 5.53 -13.23 15.35
N HIS A 158 5.14 -12.48 16.39
CA HIS A 158 6.10 -11.94 17.36
C HIS A 158 6.90 -13.05 18.08
N ILE A 159 6.26 -14.17 18.36
CA ILE A 159 6.93 -15.34 18.96
C ILE A 159 7.84 -16.01 17.93
N LEU A 160 7.36 -16.24 16.70
CA LEU A 160 8.11 -16.91 15.65
C LEU A 160 9.39 -16.14 15.26
N CYS A 161 9.36 -14.82 15.24
CA CYS A 161 10.54 -13.98 14.95
C CYS A 161 11.69 -14.16 15.95
N LYS A 162 11.44 -14.77 17.13
CA LYS A 162 12.49 -15.08 18.10
C LYS A 162 13.26 -16.37 17.76
N TYR A 163 12.63 -17.26 16.99
CA TYR A 163 13.18 -18.62 16.72
C TYR A 163 13.52 -18.82 15.25
N ILE A 164 12.88 -18.09 14.35
CA ILE A 164 13.01 -18.28 12.90
C ILE A 164 13.57 -16.99 12.29
N ASP A 165 14.46 -17.15 11.29
CA ASP A 165 15.01 -16.03 10.53
C ASP A 165 13.88 -15.24 9.84
N ALA A 166 13.91 -13.91 9.99
CA ALA A 166 12.89 -13.03 9.45
C ALA A 166 12.71 -13.19 7.93
N ARG A 167 13.75 -13.58 7.18
CA ARG A 167 13.66 -13.80 5.73
C ARG A 167 12.68 -14.91 5.35
N TRP A 168 12.69 -16.03 6.09
CA TRP A 168 11.74 -17.13 5.87
C TRP A 168 10.32 -16.69 6.16
N LEU A 169 10.13 -15.95 7.26
CA LEU A 169 8.81 -15.47 7.66
C LEU A 169 8.25 -14.46 6.66
N ILE A 170 9.08 -13.54 6.14
CA ILE A 170 8.66 -12.57 5.12
C ILE A 170 8.36 -13.28 3.80
N CYS A 171 9.20 -14.23 3.38
CA CYS A 171 8.98 -14.99 2.15
C CYS A 171 7.67 -15.76 2.21
N LEU A 172 7.43 -16.52 3.29
CA LEU A 172 6.19 -17.26 3.50
C LEU A 172 4.96 -16.34 3.51
N ASN A 173 5.07 -15.21 4.21
CA ASN A 173 4.01 -14.21 4.28
C ASN A 173 3.71 -13.59 2.90
N SER A 174 4.76 -13.23 2.15
CA SER A 174 4.62 -12.67 0.80
C SER A 174 3.98 -13.67 -0.16
N LEU A 175 4.37 -14.94 -0.11
CA LEU A 175 3.74 -16.00 -0.90
C LEU A 175 2.28 -16.23 -0.49
N GLY A 176 1.99 -16.10 0.80
CA GLY A 176 0.62 -16.16 1.31
C GLY A 176 -0.26 -15.03 0.76
N PHE A 177 0.23 -13.80 0.78
CA PHE A 177 -0.46 -12.68 0.13
C PHE A 177 -0.61 -12.88 -1.38
N ALA A 178 0.44 -13.33 -2.06
CA ALA A 178 0.38 -13.61 -3.48
C ALA A 178 -0.72 -14.64 -3.81
N TRP A 179 -0.83 -15.67 -2.99
CA TRP A 179 -1.86 -16.70 -3.14
C TRP A 179 -3.27 -16.16 -2.87
N THR A 180 -3.48 -15.39 -1.81
CA THR A 180 -4.81 -14.80 -1.52
C THR A 180 -5.26 -13.80 -2.58
N PHE A 181 -4.33 -12.98 -3.09
CA PHE A 181 -4.64 -12.04 -4.18
C PHE A 181 -4.92 -12.76 -5.50
N TYR A 182 -4.17 -13.81 -5.81
CA TYR A 182 -4.47 -14.68 -6.93
C TYR A 182 -5.86 -15.32 -6.78
N TRP A 183 -6.19 -15.81 -5.59
CA TRP A 183 -7.51 -16.38 -5.31
C TRP A 183 -8.62 -15.37 -5.53
N LEU A 184 -8.50 -14.15 -5.00
CA LEU A 184 -9.44 -13.05 -5.24
C LEU A 184 -9.55 -12.66 -6.72
N GLY A 185 -8.45 -12.74 -7.47
CA GLY A 185 -8.39 -12.46 -8.89
C GLY A 185 -8.96 -13.56 -9.81
N LEU A 186 -9.35 -14.71 -9.26
CA LEU A 186 -9.98 -15.81 -10.02
C LEU A 186 -11.51 -15.79 -9.98
N TYR A 187 -12.12 -14.91 -9.20
CA TYR A 187 -13.57 -14.83 -9.14
C TYR A 187 -14.13 -14.13 -10.38
N ASP A 188 -14.82 -14.90 -11.24
CA ASP A 188 -15.43 -14.36 -12.46
C ASP A 188 -16.72 -13.57 -12.16
N ASP A 189 -17.48 -13.93 -11.11
CA ASP A 189 -18.66 -13.19 -10.68
C ASP A 189 -19.02 -13.54 -9.22
N PRO A 190 -18.53 -12.80 -8.23
CA PRO A 190 -18.89 -13.05 -6.83
C PRO A 190 -20.35 -12.70 -6.58
N HIS A 191 -21.21 -13.72 -6.57
CA HIS A 191 -22.64 -13.56 -6.34
C HIS A 191 -22.99 -13.40 -4.85
N SER A 192 -22.11 -13.85 -3.97
CA SER A 192 -22.37 -13.85 -2.53
C SER A 192 -21.17 -13.36 -1.71
N TYR A 193 -21.46 -12.80 -0.54
CA TYR A 193 -20.44 -12.41 0.43
C TYR A 193 -19.62 -13.62 0.92
N GLU A 194 -20.20 -14.83 0.94
CA GLU A 194 -19.53 -16.05 1.40
C GLU A 194 -18.27 -16.37 0.57
N GLU A 195 -18.28 -16.06 -0.71
CA GLU A 195 -17.15 -16.26 -1.61
C GLU A 195 -15.96 -15.35 -1.26
N LEU A 196 -16.23 -14.12 -0.83
CA LEU A 196 -15.20 -13.17 -0.39
C LEU A 196 -14.76 -13.41 1.06
N PHE A 197 -15.61 -14.00 1.88
CA PHE A 197 -15.35 -14.21 3.31
C PHE A 197 -14.08 -15.04 3.56
N TRP A 198 -13.96 -16.19 2.88
CA TRP A 198 -12.83 -17.09 3.10
C TRP A 198 -11.48 -16.54 2.65
N PRO A 199 -11.34 -15.98 1.44
CA PRO A 199 -10.10 -15.29 1.07
C PRO A 199 -9.72 -14.16 2.04
N MET A 200 -10.67 -13.31 2.46
CA MET A 200 -10.42 -12.24 3.41
C MET A 200 -10.00 -12.75 4.79
N LEU A 201 -10.60 -13.85 5.25
CA LEU A 201 -10.24 -14.46 6.53
C LEU A 201 -8.78 -14.96 6.53
N VAL A 202 -8.38 -15.64 5.45
CA VAL A 202 -7.00 -16.12 5.26
C VAL A 202 -6.02 -14.96 5.07
N GLU A 203 -6.43 -13.96 4.30
CA GLU A 203 -5.64 -12.74 4.08
C GLU A 203 -5.36 -12.00 5.40
N GLY A 204 -6.34 -12.01 6.33
CA GLY A 204 -6.18 -11.45 7.66
C GLY A 204 -4.98 -12.01 8.41
N ILE A 205 -4.68 -13.30 8.27
CA ILE A 205 -3.49 -13.94 8.86
C ILE A 205 -2.22 -13.29 8.32
N PHE A 206 -2.12 -13.15 7.00
CA PHE A 206 -0.94 -12.56 6.37
C PHE A 206 -0.82 -11.07 6.67
N LEU A 207 -1.94 -10.35 6.73
CA LEU A 207 -1.99 -8.94 7.11
C LEU A 207 -1.45 -8.71 8.53
N GLY A 208 -1.90 -9.50 9.51
CA GLY A 208 -1.42 -9.42 10.89
C GLY A 208 0.05 -9.81 11.03
N SER A 209 0.50 -10.79 10.26
CA SER A 209 1.85 -11.32 10.35
C SER A 209 2.91 -10.57 9.52
N PHE A 210 2.53 -9.62 8.68
CA PHE A 210 3.44 -8.95 7.75
C PHE A 210 4.45 -8.02 8.43
N PHE A 211 3.97 -7.13 9.30
CA PHE A 211 4.78 -6.01 9.80
C PHE A 211 5.92 -6.41 10.73
N THR A 212 5.70 -7.41 11.58
CA THR A 212 6.67 -7.82 12.60
C THR A 212 7.99 -8.29 11.98
N PRO A 213 8.03 -9.30 11.09
CA PRO A 213 9.28 -9.79 10.53
C PRO A 213 9.96 -8.78 9.61
N VAL A 214 9.18 -7.97 8.88
CA VAL A 214 9.74 -6.91 8.02
C VAL A 214 10.42 -5.83 8.86
N THR A 215 9.83 -5.44 9.99
CA THR A 215 10.44 -4.48 10.92
C THR A 215 11.72 -5.06 11.55
N VAL A 216 11.70 -6.33 11.96
CA VAL A 216 12.90 -7.01 12.48
C VAL A 216 14.02 -6.99 11.45
N LEU A 217 13.73 -7.32 10.18
CA LEU A 217 14.72 -7.28 9.10
C LEU A 217 15.27 -5.86 8.87
N THR A 218 14.37 -4.87 8.81
CA THR A 218 14.71 -3.47 8.54
C THR A 218 15.67 -2.90 9.58
N LEU A 219 15.46 -3.24 10.84
CA LEU A 219 16.25 -2.70 11.96
C LEU A 219 17.44 -3.59 12.32
N HIS A 220 17.58 -4.75 11.68
CA HIS A 220 18.68 -5.69 11.98
C HIS A 220 20.04 -5.13 11.62
N GLY A 221 20.97 -5.17 12.56
CA GLY A 221 22.33 -4.66 12.38
C GLY A 221 22.51 -3.19 12.72
N LEU A 222 21.42 -2.46 13.01
CA LEU A 222 21.49 -1.09 13.48
C LEU A 222 21.57 -1.04 15.01
N SER A 223 22.21 -0.02 15.57
CA SER A 223 22.38 0.15 17.01
C SER A 223 22.23 1.61 17.44
N GLY A 224 21.90 1.81 18.71
CA GLY A 224 21.82 3.14 19.31
C GLY A 224 20.81 4.07 18.63
N PRO A 225 21.18 5.35 18.37
CA PRO A 225 20.29 6.35 17.77
C PRO A 225 19.84 6.01 16.36
N LEU A 226 20.62 5.20 15.61
CA LEU A 226 20.28 4.81 14.23
C LEU A 226 19.00 3.99 14.14
N ILE A 227 18.66 3.18 15.16
CA ILE A 227 17.41 2.41 15.19
C ILE A 227 16.20 3.35 15.13
N MET A 228 16.24 4.44 15.90
CA MET A 228 15.13 5.40 15.95
C MET A 228 14.97 6.12 14.62
N ARG A 229 16.07 6.63 14.05
CA ARG A 229 16.07 7.28 12.72
C ARG A 229 15.60 6.32 11.63
N ALA A 230 16.08 5.07 11.66
CA ALA A 230 15.65 4.04 10.71
C ALA A 230 14.14 3.73 10.80
N ALA A 231 13.61 3.65 12.03
CA ALA A 231 12.19 3.43 12.24
C ALA A 231 11.34 4.62 11.77
N GLU A 232 11.81 5.86 11.97
CA GLU A 232 11.16 7.09 11.49
C GLU A 232 11.11 7.12 9.95
N VAL A 233 12.24 6.90 9.29
CA VAL A 233 12.34 6.85 7.83
C VAL A 233 11.47 5.73 7.25
N ALA A 234 11.56 4.52 7.81
CA ALA A 234 10.75 3.38 7.37
C ALA A 234 9.24 3.65 7.52
N ASN A 235 8.82 4.26 8.62
CA ASN A 235 7.42 4.60 8.86
C ASN A 235 6.91 5.68 7.91
N LEU A 236 7.70 6.74 7.66
CA LEU A 236 7.36 7.81 6.72
C LEU A 236 7.16 7.24 5.30
N LEU A 237 8.13 6.45 4.81
CA LEU A 237 8.06 5.84 3.49
C LEU A 237 6.89 4.86 3.39
N ARG A 238 6.61 4.08 4.44
CA ARG A 238 5.46 3.18 4.50
C ARG A 238 4.14 3.94 4.33
N VAL A 239 3.94 5.02 5.08
CA VAL A 239 2.69 5.81 5.02
C VAL A 239 2.51 6.44 3.64
N ALA A 240 3.58 7.04 3.10
CA ALA A 240 3.56 7.58 1.74
C ALA A 240 3.24 6.51 0.69
N ALA A 241 3.86 5.33 0.79
CA ALA A 241 3.63 4.21 -0.10
C ALA A 241 2.17 3.71 -0.04
N GLY A 242 1.53 3.73 1.14
CA GLY A 242 0.12 3.39 1.26
C GLY A 242 -0.79 4.32 0.46
N ALA A 243 -0.56 5.63 0.54
CA ALA A 243 -1.32 6.61 -0.23
C ALA A 243 -1.13 6.41 -1.75
N PHE A 244 0.13 6.20 -2.18
CA PHE A 244 0.44 5.91 -3.59
C PHE A 244 -0.19 4.59 -4.06
N GLY A 245 -0.24 3.57 -3.19
CA GLY A 245 -0.81 2.26 -3.48
C GLY A 245 -2.30 2.34 -3.80
N ILE A 246 -3.08 3.06 -3.01
CA ILE A 246 -4.51 3.30 -3.25
C ILE A 246 -4.71 3.93 -4.63
N THR A 247 -3.96 4.99 -4.92
CA THR A 247 -4.07 5.73 -6.18
C THR A 247 -3.65 4.87 -7.38
N PHE A 248 -2.52 4.17 -7.26
CA PHE A 248 -2.01 3.31 -8.34
C PHE A 248 -2.99 2.18 -8.69
N GLN A 249 -3.53 1.50 -7.68
CA GLN A 249 -4.53 0.46 -7.92
C GLN A 249 -5.81 1.02 -8.53
N GLY A 250 -6.21 2.23 -8.14
CA GLY A 250 -7.31 2.95 -8.78
C GLY A 250 -7.04 3.24 -10.27
N ILE A 251 -5.82 3.64 -10.62
CA ILE A 251 -5.40 3.85 -12.02
C ILE A 251 -5.44 2.54 -12.80
N VAL A 252 -4.90 1.46 -12.23
CA VAL A 252 -4.92 0.13 -12.86
C VAL A 252 -6.36 -0.29 -13.12
N LEU A 253 -7.21 -0.24 -12.10
CA LEU A 253 -8.63 -0.59 -12.21
C LEU A 253 -9.33 0.22 -13.31
N PHE A 254 -9.20 1.55 -13.30
CA PHE A 254 -9.82 2.43 -14.28
C PHE A 254 -9.40 2.08 -15.72
N ARG A 255 -8.10 1.91 -15.96
CA ARG A 255 -7.57 1.56 -17.29
C ARG A 255 -8.00 0.17 -17.74
N ARG A 256 -8.02 -0.80 -16.83
CA ARG A 256 -8.42 -2.18 -17.15
C ARG A 256 -9.93 -2.29 -17.40
N ILE A 257 -10.76 -1.55 -16.67
CA ILE A 257 -12.20 -1.46 -16.96
C ILE A 257 -12.43 -0.94 -18.39
N HIS A 258 -11.78 0.14 -18.78
CA HIS A 258 -11.92 0.68 -20.15
C HIS A 258 -11.44 -0.30 -21.21
N PHE A 259 -10.31 -0.95 -20.99
CA PHE A 259 -9.79 -1.97 -21.90
C PHE A 259 -10.79 -3.11 -22.10
N HIS A 260 -11.32 -3.67 -21.01
CA HIS A 260 -12.31 -4.75 -21.08
C HIS A 260 -13.64 -4.30 -21.66
N GLN A 261 -14.09 -3.08 -21.39
CA GLN A 261 -15.30 -2.53 -22.00
C GLN A 261 -15.20 -2.49 -23.53
N LEU A 262 -14.09 -1.98 -24.07
CA LEU A 262 -13.85 -1.93 -25.51
C LEU A 262 -13.78 -3.34 -26.10
N HIS A 263 -13.05 -4.22 -25.46
CA HIS A 263 -12.89 -5.60 -25.93
C HIS A 263 -14.19 -6.40 -25.93
N LEU A 264 -14.99 -6.27 -24.87
CA LEU A 264 -16.32 -6.87 -24.80
C LEU A 264 -17.28 -6.28 -25.85
N ALA A 265 -17.27 -4.94 -26.03
CA ALA A 265 -18.09 -4.29 -27.04
C ALA A 265 -17.75 -4.75 -28.47
N ASP A 266 -16.46 -4.93 -28.78
CA ASP A 266 -16.01 -5.45 -30.09
C ASP A 266 -16.41 -6.90 -30.31
N HIS A 267 -16.29 -7.76 -29.30
CA HIS A 267 -16.71 -9.16 -29.36
C HIS A 267 -18.23 -9.31 -29.54
N PHE A 268 -19.00 -8.45 -28.92
CA PHE A 268 -20.45 -8.44 -29.01
C PHE A 268 -20.98 -7.66 -30.23
N GLY A 269 -20.14 -6.84 -30.89
CA GLY A 269 -20.47 -6.01 -32.05
C GLY A 269 -20.64 -6.74 -33.39
N GLY A 270 -20.60 -8.07 -33.40
CA GLY A 270 -21.17 -8.86 -34.48
C GLY A 270 -20.31 -9.15 -35.71
N ARG A 271 -19.00 -9.34 -35.57
CA ARG A 271 -18.16 -9.80 -36.69
C ARG A 271 -17.57 -11.22 -36.62
N GLN A 272 -17.77 -11.94 -35.52
CA GLN A 272 -17.24 -13.31 -35.41
C GLN A 272 -18.32 -14.32 -34.98
N SER A 273 -18.55 -15.25 -35.90
CA SER A 273 -19.32 -16.50 -35.86
C SER A 273 -20.85 -16.40 -35.86
N ILE A 274 -21.35 -16.84 -37.01
CA ILE A 274 -22.77 -17.07 -37.33
C ILE A 274 -23.40 -18.21 -36.47
N SER A 275 -22.61 -18.95 -35.67
CA SER A 275 -23.07 -20.15 -34.97
C SER A 275 -23.44 -19.98 -33.51
N PHE A 276 -23.03 -18.91 -32.83
CA PHE A 276 -23.38 -18.66 -31.43
C PHE A 276 -23.38 -17.15 -31.17
N ASP A 277 -24.58 -16.56 -31.11
CA ASP A 277 -24.77 -15.14 -30.77
C ASP A 277 -25.52 -15.01 -29.45
N PRO A 278 -24.80 -15.04 -28.32
CA PRO A 278 -25.42 -14.91 -26.99
C PRO A 278 -26.07 -13.55 -26.78
N MET A 279 -25.57 -12.50 -27.45
CA MET A 279 -26.12 -11.15 -27.39
C MET A 279 -27.42 -11.01 -28.16
N GLY A 280 -27.53 -11.63 -29.35
CA GLY A 280 -28.77 -11.70 -30.11
C GLY A 280 -29.86 -12.47 -29.33
N GLN A 281 -29.50 -13.58 -28.68
CA GLN A 281 -30.41 -14.31 -27.82
C GLN A 281 -30.88 -13.51 -26.60
N LEU A 282 -29.97 -12.77 -25.92
CA LEU A 282 -30.30 -11.90 -24.81
C LEU A 282 -31.19 -10.73 -25.26
N THR A 283 -30.86 -10.11 -26.40
CA THR A 283 -31.65 -9.05 -27.01
C THR A 283 -33.06 -9.55 -27.34
N ALA A 284 -33.18 -10.74 -27.94
CA ALA A 284 -34.48 -11.36 -28.24
C ALA A 284 -35.31 -11.65 -26.97
N LYS A 285 -34.67 -12.15 -25.92
CA LYS A 285 -35.34 -12.38 -24.63
C LYS A 285 -35.81 -11.05 -24.00
N LEU A 286 -35.00 -10.01 -24.02
CA LEU A 286 -35.37 -8.69 -23.48
C LEU A 286 -36.46 -8.02 -24.31
N SER A 287 -36.45 -8.17 -25.66
CA SER A 287 -37.57 -7.68 -26.50
C SER A 287 -38.85 -8.46 -26.29
N ALA A 288 -38.78 -9.78 -26.09
CA ALA A 288 -39.95 -10.61 -25.74
C ALA A 288 -40.52 -10.24 -24.35
N ALA A 289 -39.69 -9.72 -23.44
CA ALA A 289 -40.11 -9.17 -22.15
C ALA A 289 -40.72 -7.76 -22.25
N GLY A 290 -40.89 -7.20 -23.46
CA GLY A 290 -41.54 -5.91 -23.70
C GLY A 290 -40.67 -4.68 -23.53
N LEU A 291 -39.33 -4.82 -23.44
CA LEU A 291 -38.44 -3.68 -23.36
C LEU A 291 -38.27 -2.99 -24.74
N SER A 292 -38.25 -1.67 -24.72
CA SER A 292 -37.93 -0.89 -25.92
C SER A 292 -36.45 -1.05 -26.32
N GLN A 293 -36.11 -0.79 -27.59
CA GLN A 293 -34.73 -0.86 -28.10
C GLN A 293 -33.75 -0.02 -27.27
N ALA A 294 -34.16 1.18 -26.85
CA ALA A 294 -33.34 2.07 -26.01
C ALA A 294 -33.09 1.44 -24.61
N GLN A 295 -34.12 0.82 -24.02
CA GLN A 295 -33.98 0.13 -22.74
C GLN A 295 -33.09 -1.13 -22.84
N ILE A 296 -33.17 -1.87 -23.94
CA ILE A 296 -32.32 -3.01 -24.22
C ILE A 296 -30.86 -2.57 -24.32
N GLN A 297 -30.56 -1.53 -25.12
CA GLN A 297 -29.21 -1.00 -25.26
C GLN A 297 -28.65 -0.47 -23.92
N ALA A 298 -29.46 0.22 -23.13
CA ALA A 298 -29.06 0.70 -21.80
C ALA A 298 -28.75 -0.48 -20.87
N LYS A 299 -29.56 -1.54 -20.88
CA LYS A 299 -29.36 -2.75 -20.05
C LYS A 299 -28.09 -3.49 -20.45
N LEU A 300 -27.87 -3.67 -21.78
CA LEU A 300 -26.66 -4.31 -22.29
C LEU A 300 -25.40 -3.51 -21.94
N GLY A 301 -25.46 -2.19 -22.06
CA GLY A 301 -24.34 -1.32 -21.67
C GLY A 301 -24.01 -1.40 -20.19
N LEU A 302 -25.03 -1.54 -19.32
CA LEU A 302 -24.82 -1.79 -17.88
C LEU A 302 -24.16 -3.13 -17.61
N LEU A 303 -24.61 -4.20 -18.28
CA LEU A 303 -24.02 -5.54 -18.11
C LEU A 303 -22.55 -5.57 -18.59
N ILE A 304 -22.26 -5.00 -19.75
CA ILE A 304 -20.87 -4.88 -20.25
C ILE A 304 -19.99 -4.10 -19.24
N ARG A 305 -20.53 -3.01 -18.67
CA ARG A 305 -19.79 -2.21 -17.70
C ARG A 305 -19.54 -2.97 -16.40
N GLN A 306 -20.51 -3.74 -15.93
CA GLN A 306 -20.39 -4.56 -14.73
C GLN A 306 -19.36 -5.69 -14.94
N GLU A 307 -19.44 -6.40 -16.05
CA GLU A 307 -18.49 -7.47 -16.42
C GLU A 307 -17.07 -6.92 -16.57
N ALA A 308 -16.91 -5.80 -17.26
CA ALA A 308 -15.62 -5.14 -17.41
C ALA A 308 -15.03 -4.67 -16.06
N ALA A 309 -15.89 -4.29 -15.09
CA ALA A 309 -15.44 -3.92 -13.77
C ALA A 309 -14.93 -5.13 -12.98
N ILE A 310 -15.59 -6.29 -13.10
CA ILE A 310 -15.14 -7.55 -12.49
C ILE A 310 -13.77 -7.95 -13.05
N LEU A 311 -13.64 -8.00 -14.38
CA LEU A 311 -12.38 -8.34 -15.05
C LEU A 311 -11.27 -7.33 -14.69
N GLY A 312 -11.59 -6.04 -14.60
CA GLY A 312 -10.64 -5.01 -14.18
C GLY A 312 -10.16 -5.17 -12.74
N LEU A 313 -11.05 -5.58 -11.82
CA LEU A 313 -10.69 -5.91 -10.45
C LEU A 313 -9.79 -7.16 -10.37
N ASN A 314 -10.12 -8.21 -11.14
CA ASN A 314 -9.31 -9.43 -11.22
C ASN A 314 -7.89 -9.12 -11.68
N ASP A 315 -7.74 -8.30 -12.72
CA ASP A 315 -6.43 -7.85 -13.20
C ASP A 315 -5.66 -7.06 -12.14
N ALA A 316 -6.33 -6.19 -11.38
CA ALA A 316 -5.69 -5.42 -10.33
C ALA A 316 -5.21 -6.32 -9.16
N PHE A 317 -5.98 -7.35 -8.79
CA PHE A 317 -5.56 -8.36 -7.82
C PHE A 317 -4.37 -9.18 -8.32
N LEU A 318 -4.37 -9.57 -9.60
CA LEU A 318 -3.25 -10.30 -10.20
C LEU A 318 -1.96 -9.47 -10.22
N VAL A 319 -2.03 -8.18 -10.51
CA VAL A 319 -0.86 -7.27 -10.43
C VAL A 319 -0.30 -7.25 -9.01
N ALA A 320 -1.15 -7.14 -7.99
CA ALA A 320 -0.71 -7.19 -6.59
C ALA A 320 -0.09 -8.56 -6.22
N SER A 321 -0.67 -9.67 -6.71
CA SER A 321 -0.13 -11.02 -6.51
C SER A 321 1.29 -11.13 -7.05
N VAL A 322 1.54 -10.71 -8.29
CA VAL A 322 2.87 -10.72 -8.91
C VAL A 322 3.87 -9.88 -8.14
N LEU A 323 3.45 -8.72 -7.63
CA LEU A 323 4.31 -7.85 -6.81
C LEU A 323 4.74 -8.57 -5.52
N PHE A 324 3.85 -9.28 -4.84
CA PHE A 324 4.18 -10.02 -3.63
C PHE A 324 5.08 -11.24 -3.91
N VAL A 325 4.95 -11.91 -5.05
CA VAL A 325 5.93 -12.92 -5.48
C VAL A 325 7.32 -12.28 -5.61
N GLY A 326 7.39 -11.12 -6.25
CA GLY A 326 8.64 -10.34 -6.36
C GLY A 326 9.25 -9.99 -5.01
N LEU A 327 8.42 -9.58 -4.03
CA LEU A 327 8.87 -9.28 -2.67
C LEU A 327 9.40 -10.54 -1.96
N GLY A 328 8.73 -11.68 -2.13
CA GLY A 328 9.20 -12.97 -1.61
C GLY A 328 10.58 -13.37 -2.12
N ILE A 329 10.89 -13.03 -3.38
CA ILE A 329 12.22 -13.23 -3.97
C ILE A 329 13.21 -12.19 -3.44
N LEU A 330 12.81 -10.92 -3.38
CA LEU A 330 13.67 -9.80 -2.96
C LEU A 330 14.27 -10.01 -1.57
N VAL A 331 13.51 -10.58 -0.65
CA VAL A 331 13.95 -10.74 0.74
C VAL A 331 15.17 -11.64 0.88
N TRP A 332 15.43 -12.54 -0.08
CA TRP A 332 16.60 -13.44 -0.06
C TRP A 332 17.92 -12.72 -0.32
N PHE A 333 17.88 -11.50 -0.83
CA PHE A 333 19.07 -10.67 -0.96
C PHE A 333 19.50 -10.01 0.36
N ALA A 334 18.71 -10.12 1.44
CA ALA A 334 19.09 -9.62 2.76
C ALA A 334 20.08 -10.56 3.48
N HIS A 335 20.81 -10.02 4.44
CA HIS A 335 21.62 -10.84 5.35
C HIS A 335 20.73 -11.53 6.39
N PRO A 336 21.07 -12.76 6.82
CA PRO A 336 20.31 -13.49 7.82
C PRO A 336 20.25 -12.74 9.16
N THR A 337 19.09 -12.77 9.80
CA THR A 337 18.84 -12.05 11.06
C THR A 337 19.25 -12.86 12.31
N HIS A 338 19.48 -14.16 12.17
CA HIS A 338 19.92 -15.03 13.28
C HIS A 338 21.43 -15.15 13.46
N LEU A 339 22.22 -14.60 12.56
CA LEU A 339 23.66 -14.53 12.78
C LEU A 339 23.97 -13.46 13.82
N PRO A 340 24.90 -13.68 14.75
CA PRO A 340 25.35 -12.64 15.63
C PRO A 340 25.86 -11.46 14.78
N VAL A 341 25.32 -10.27 15.05
CA VAL A 341 25.76 -9.05 14.40
C VAL A 341 27.23 -8.90 14.73
N ALA A 342 28.09 -8.85 13.70
CA ALA A 342 29.48 -8.48 13.91
C ALA A 342 29.51 -7.13 14.64
N PRO A 343 30.31 -6.97 15.69
CA PRO A 343 30.42 -5.70 16.39
C PRO A 343 30.76 -4.62 15.36
N ALA A 344 30.06 -3.48 15.45
CA ALA A 344 30.31 -2.36 14.55
C ALA A 344 31.82 -2.07 14.51
N PRO A 345 32.40 -1.75 13.34
CA PRO A 345 33.79 -1.41 13.23
C PRO A 345 34.17 -0.37 14.28
N ALA A 346 35.34 -0.56 14.90
CA ALA A 346 35.77 0.30 16.02
C ALA A 346 35.76 1.80 15.65
N ASP A 347 35.84 2.11 14.37
CA ASP A 347 35.82 3.48 13.83
C ASP A 347 34.39 4.07 13.85
N GLU A 348 33.35 3.30 13.50
CA GLU A 348 31.94 3.73 13.63
C GLU A 348 31.55 3.97 15.10
N LEU A 349 32.03 3.11 16.01
CA LEU A 349 31.80 3.28 17.46
C LEU A 349 32.52 4.51 18.01
N ARG A 350 33.67 4.91 17.41
CA ARG A 350 34.40 6.11 17.78
C ARG A 350 33.70 7.37 17.24
N GLU A 351 33.22 7.33 16.01
CA GLU A 351 32.44 8.43 15.43
C GLU A 351 31.13 8.67 16.19
N MET A 352 30.37 7.62 16.50
CA MET A 352 29.15 7.70 17.29
C MET A 352 29.43 8.30 18.69
N ARG A 353 30.50 7.86 19.36
CA ARG A 353 30.91 8.41 20.67
C ARG A 353 31.44 9.85 20.57
N ALA A 354 32.04 10.23 19.45
CA ALA A 354 32.49 11.59 19.22
C ALA A 354 31.29 12.52 18.97
N GLU A 355 30.30 12.06 18.23
CA GLU A 355 29.04 12.78 18.02
C GLU A 355 28.24 12.93 19.35
N GLU A 356 28.16 11.87 20.15
CA GLU A 356 27.55 11.95 21.49
C GLU A 356 28.24 12.95 22.41
N ARG A 357 29.59 13.00 22.37
CA ARG A 357 30.38 13.96 23.17
C ARG A 357 30.25 15.40 22.67
N MET A 358 30.12 15.62 21.35
CA MET A 358 29.89 16.97 20.80
C MET A 358 28.49 17.47 21.10
N GLU A 359 27.52 16.57 21.26
CA GLU A 359 26.16 16.90 21.68
C GLU A 359 26.03 17.13 23.20
N GLU A 360 27.01 16.70 24.01
CA GLU A 360 27.03 16.91 25.48
C GLU A 360 27.71 18.20 25.92
N VAL A 361 28.39 18.92 25.02
CA VAL A 361 29.00 20.22 25.35
C VAL A 361 27.91 21.31 25.28
N PRO A 362 27.70 22.06 26.38
CA PRO A 362 26.63 23.03 26.53
C PRO A 362 26.74 24.24 25.60
#